data_7a88392f4299ced8187d35de4809ffa7
#
_entry.id   7a88392f4299ced8187d35de4809ffa7
#
_cell.length_a   1.000
_cell.length_b   1.000
_cell.length_c   1.000
_cell.angle_alpha   90.00
_cell.angle_beta   90.00
_cell.angle_gamma   90.00
#
_symmetry.space_group_name_H-M   'P 1'
#
loop_
_entity.id
_entity.type
_entity.pdbx_description
1 polymer ?
#
loop_
_entity_poly.entity_id
_entity_poly.type
_entity_poly.pdbx_seq_one_letter_code
_entity_poly.pdbx_strand_id
1 'polypeptide(L)'
;MINNFDLLVRLGLACVIGGIIGLERENLNRPAGFRTHILVCVGSALIMIISVYGFAGADPSRLAAQVVSGIGFLGAGTIIREGASVTGLTTAASLWAVSGIGLAVGAGMYIAALVAAGLIWVTLVSFWRIEQTFLSKRRHRYLNLIMADQPGQVGKIGTVLGSMNVHIKNIQLKRLSDKRL
;
A
#
# COMPACT_ATOMS: atom_id res chain seq x y z
N MET A 1 -17.29 11.50 29.56
CA MET A 1 -17.48 10.16 28.94
C MET A 1 -17.89 10.35 27.50
N ILE A 2 -17.35 9.54 26.58
CA ILE A 2 -17.77 9.54 25.16
C ILE A 2 -19.18 8.89 25.08
N ASN A 3 -20.07 9.44 24.24
CA ASN A 3 -21.36 8.83 23.96
C ASN A 3 -21.18 7.61 23.04
N ASN A 4 -21.95 6.54 23.25
CA ASN A 4 -21.92 5.34 22.41
C ASN A 4 -22.18 5.65 20.94
N PHE A 5 -23.03 6.62 20.64
CA PHE A 5 -23.28 7.06 19.27
C PHE A 5 -22.03 7.70 18.64
N ASP A 6 -21.34 8.58 19.38
CA ASP A 6 -20.10 9.22 18.89
C ASP A 6 -18.99 8.19 18.68
N LEU A 7 -18.89 7.19 19.55
CA LEU A 7 -17.96 6.05 19.39
C LEU A 7 -18.21 5.31 18.07
N LEU A 8 -19.48 4.97 17.78
CA LEU A 8 -19.85 4.29 16.55
C LEU A 8 -19.55 5.14 15.31
N VAL A 9 -19.84 6.44 15.38
CA VAL A 9 -19.53 7.38 14.27
C VAL A 9 -18.04 7.45 14.00
N ARG A 10 -17.20 7.57 15.04
CA ARG A 10 -15.73 7.62 14.88
C ARG A 10 -15.19 6.34 14.26
N LEU A 11 -15.54 5.18 14.80
CA LEU A 11 -15.04 3.91 14.27
C LEU A 11 -15.59 3.62 12.87
N GLY A 12 -16.86 3.95 12.62
CA GLY A 12 -17.48 3.83 11.30
C GLY A 12 -16.81 4.72 10.25
N LEU A 13 -16.54 5.99 10.61
CA LEU A 13 -15.83 6.92 9.73
C LEU A 13 -14.40 6.46 9.43
N ALA A 14 -13.67 5.98 10.44
CA ALA A 14 -12.33 5.41 10.25
C ALA A 14 -12.36 4.19 9.32
N CYS A 15 -13.37 3.32 9.45
CA CYS A 15 -13.57 2.17 8.58
C CYS A 15 -13.81 2.61 7.12
N VAL A 16 -14.70 3.58 6.90
CA VAL A 16 -15.02 4.09 5.56
C VAL A 16 -13.80 4.75 4.91
N ILE A 17 -13.12 5.63 5.61
CA ILE A 17 -11.93 6.32 5.05
C ILE A 17 -10.81 5.32 4.75
N GLY A 18 -10.49 4.42 5.69
CA GLY A 18 -9.51 3.36 5.47
C GLY A 18 -9.88 2.47 4.30
N GLY A 19 -11.19 2.16 4.15
CA GLY A 19 -11.72 1.38 3.04
C GLY A 19 -11.55 2.08 1.69
N ILE A 20 -11.90 3.35 1.56
CA ILE A 20 -11.76 4.12 0.31
C ILE A 20 -10.31 4.16 -0.16
N ILE A 21 -9.38 4.47 0.74
CA ILE A 21 -7.95 4.51 0.41
C ILE A 21 -7.43 3.10 0.08
N GLY A 22 -7.83 2.10 0.88
CA GLY A 22 -7.41 0.72 0.69
C GLY A 22 -7.93 0.07 -0.59
N LEU A 23 -9.15 0.40 -1.04
CA LEU A 23 -9.71 -0.07 -2.31
C LEU A 23 -8.87 0.36 -3.51
N GLU A 24 -8.41 1.60 -3.53
CA GLU A 24 -7.52 2.09 -4.57
C GLU A 24 -6.22 1.28 -4.61
N ARG A 25 -5.64 0.98 -3.44
CA ARG A 25 -4.41 0.20 -3.31
C ARG A 25 -4.58 -1.24 -3.76
N GLU A 26 -5.71 -1.86 -3.43
CA GLU A 26 -6.04 -3.23 -3.83
C GLU A 26 -6.25 -3.33 -5.34
N ASN A 27 -6.98 -2.40 -5.94
CA ASN A 27 -7.19 -2.34 -7.40
C ASN A 27 -5.88 -2.23 -8.20
N LEU A 28 -4.85 -1.61 -7.62
CA LEU A 28 -3.52 -1.50 -8.21
C LEU A 28 -2.56 -2.65 -7.81
N ASN A 29 -3.06 -3.72 -7.17
CA ASN A 29 -2.27 -4.86 -6.68
C ASN A 29 -1.06 -4.44 -5.84
N ARG A 30 -1.25 -3.48 -4.93
CA ARG A 30 -0.19 -3.04 -4.01
C ARG A 30 -0.08 -3.98 -2.80
N PRO A 31 1.10 -4.05 -2.13
CA PRO A 31 1.35 -4.99 -1.02
C PRO A 31 0.36 -4.90 0.15
N ALA A 32 -0.21 -3.72 0.42
CA ALA A 32 -1.28 -3.52 1.40
C ALA A 32 -2.51 -2.93 0.69
N GLY A 33 -3.65 -3.61 0.80
CA GLY A 33 -4.92 -3.27 0.15
C GLY A 33 -6.02 -2.89 1.14
N PHE A 34 -7.26 -3.19 0.79
CA PHE A 34 -8.49 -2.81 1.46
C PHE A 34 -8.51 -3.14 2.95
N ARG A 35 -8.31 -4.43 3.27
CA ARG A 35 -8.37 -4.91 4.66
C ARG A 35 -7.32 -4.27 5.55
N THR A 36 -6.10 -4.14 5.04
CA THR A 36 -4.97 -3.60 5.82
C THR A 36 -5.21 -2.14 6.18
N HIS A 37 -5.67 -1.32 5.24
CA HIS A 37 -5.93 0.10 5.49
C HIS A 37 -7.10 0.32 6.46
N ILE A 38 -8.18 -0.48 6.36
CA ILE A 38 -9.28 -0.45 7.34
C ILE A 38 -8.76 -0.77 8.74
N LEU A 39 -8.03 -1.88 8.90
CA LEU A 39 -7.54 -2.32 10.20
C LEU A 39 -6.60 -1.29 10.84
N VAL A 40 -5.72 -0.68 10.05
CA VAL A 40 -4.82 0.37 10.52
C VAL A 40 -5.59 1.62 10.94
N CYS A 41 -6.54 2.08 10.13
CA CYS A 41 -7.32 3.28 10.43
C CYS A 41 -8.20 3.11 11.67
N VAL A 42 -8.96 2.01 11.73
CA VAL A 42 -9.85 1.69 12.86
C VAL A 42 -9.05 1.43 14.14
N GLY A 43 -7.94 0.67 14.05
CA GLY A 43 -7.07 0.41 15.20
C GLY A 43 -6.46 1.70 15.76
N SER A 44 -6.00 2.60 14.90
CA SER A 44 -5.47 3.90 15.32
C SER A 44 -6.55 4.78 15.95
N ALA A 45 -7.76 4.81 15.38
CA ALA A 45 -8.90 5.54 15.95
C ALA A 45 -9.29 5.00 17.33
N LEU A 46 -9.34 3.68 17.48
CA LEU A 46 -9.63 3.03 18.76
C LEU A 46 -8.58 3.37 19.82
N ILE A 47 -7.30 3.28 19.48
CA ILE A 47 -6.21 3.62 20.43
C ILE A 47 -6.30 5.09 20.84
N MET A 48 -6.64 6.00 19.93
CA MET A 48 -6.82 7.41 20.26
C MET A 48 -8.04 7.64 21.16
N ILE A 49 -9.15 6.96 20.91
CA ILE A 49 -10.33 7.00 21.79
C ILE A 49 -9.98 6.52 23.19
N ILE A 50 -9.26 5.40 23.31
CA ILE A 50 -8.79 4.88 24.60
C ILE A 50 -7.87 5.90 25.28
N SER A 51 -6.97 6.53 24.52
CA SER A 51 -6.03 7.53 25.03
C SER A 51 -6.73 8.74 25.63
N VAL A 52 -7.80 9.23 24.97
CA VAL A 52 -8.53 10.43 25.41
C VAL A 52 -9.51 10.10 26.55
N TYR A 53 -10.18 8.96 26.50
CA TYR A 53 -11.32 8.68 27.38
C TYR A 53 -11.09 7.54 28.37
N GLY A 54 -10.06 6.70 28.17
CA GLY A 54 -9.84 5.50 28.99
C GLY A 54 -9.07 5.77 30.27
N PHE A 55 -8.28 6.85 30.36
CA PHE A 55 -7.39 7.10 31.50
C PHE A 55 -7.57 8.55 31.99
N ALA A 56 -8.21 8.71 33.14
CA ALA A 56 -8.41 10.02 33.74
C ALA A 56 -7.06 10.65 34.15
N GLY A 57 -6.79 11.87 33.69
CA GLY A 57 -5.58 12.62 34.05
C GLY A 57 -4.29 12.17 33.35
N ALA A 58 -4.34 11.19 32.48
CA ALA A 58 -3.19 10.80 31.66
C ALA A 58 -3.06 11.71 30.43
N ASP A 59 -1.81 11.84 29.94
CA ASP A 59 -1.54 12.56 28.72
C ASP A 59 -1.99 11.77 27.48
N PRO A 60 -3.00 12.27 26.70
CA PRO A 60 -3.51 11.55 25.54
C PRO A 60 -2.49 11.39 24.41
N SER A 61 -1.42 12.17 24.40
CA SER A 61 -0.40 12.09 23.34
C SER A 61 0.43 10.81 23.42
N ARG A 62 0.54 10.20 24.58
CA ARG A 62 1.44 9.05 24.82
C ARG A 62 1.08 7.82 23.98
N LEU A 63 -0.20 7.41 23.97
CA LEU A 63 -0.63 6.27 23.16
C LEU A 63 -0.63 6.62 21.67
N ALA A 64 -1.01 7.85 21.30
CA ALA A 64 -0.93 8.32 19.93
C ALA A 64 0.51 8.27 19.39
N ALA A 65 1.49 8.70 20.18
CA ALA A 65 2.91 8.62 19.80
C ALA A 65 3.36 7.18 19.53
N GLN A 66 2.87 6.20 20.32
CA GLN A 66 3.18 4.79 20.11
C GLN A 66 2.56 4.24 18.81
N VAL A 67 1.39 4.70 18.41
CA VAL A 67 0.82 4.35 17.10
C VAL A 67 1.71 4.85 15.98
N VAL A 68 2.13 6.13 16.02
CA VAL A 68 3.01 6.73 15.00
C VAL A 68 4.35 5.99 14.90
N SER A 69 4.92 5.58 16.03
CA SER A 69 6.15 4.77 16.05
C SER A 69 5.90 3.35 15.57
N GLY A 70 4.84 2.69 16.07
CA GLY A 70 4.55 1.28 15.81
C GLY A 70 4.16 0.99 14.38
N ILE A 71 3.50 1.92 13.68
CA ILE A 71 3.13 1.74 12.27
C ILE A 71 4.36 1.61 11.35
N GLY A 72 5.52 2.11 11.78
CA GLY A 72 6.78 1.96 11.07
C GLY A 72 7.16 0.50 10.83
N PHE A 73 6.85 -0.40 11.75
CA PHE A 73 7.07 -1.85 11.60
C PHE A 73 6.21 -2.45 10.48
N LEU A 74 4.91 -2.11 10.42
CA LEU A 74 4.02 -2.53 9.36
C LEU A 74 4.44 -1.94 8.01
N GLY A 75 4.83 -0.66 8.00
CA GLY A 75 5.36 0.01 6.80
C GLY A 75 6.61 -0.71 6.27
N ALA A 76 7.57 -1.01 7.12
CA ALA A 76 8.79 -1.73 6.76
C ALA A 76 8.47 -3.11 6.15
N GLY A 77 7.47 -3.82 6.70
CA GLY A 77 7.00 -5.10 6.16
C GLY A 77 6.45 -5.06 4.74
N THR A 78 6.12 -3.88 4.21
CA THR A 78 5.65 -3.70 2.82
C THR A 78 6.77 -3.32 1.85
N ILE A 79 7.97 -3.00 2.33
CA ILE A 79 9.11 -2.57 1.52
C ILE A 79 9.93 -3.81 1.15
N ILE A 80 10.03 -4.06 -0.15
CA ILE A 80 10.80 -5.18 -0.70
C ILE A 80 11.96 -4.63 -1.52
N ARG A 81 13.18 -5.12 -1.23
CA ARG A 81 14.38 -4.79 -1.99
C ARG A 81 14.85 -6.01 -2.79
N GLU A 82 14.90 -5.84 -4.11
CA GLU A 82 15.45 -6.85 -5.03
C GLU A 82 16.63 -6.24 -5.80
N GLY A 83 17.83 -6.54 -5.34
CA GLY A 83 19.05 -5.95 -5.88
C GLY A 83 19.10 -4.42 -5.71
N ALA A 84 19.08 -3.68 -6.81
CA ALA A 84 19.05 -2.21 -6.82
C ALA A 84 17.62 -1.62 -6.84
N SER A 85 16.59 -2.46 -6.99
CA SER A 85 15.18 -2.03 -7.01
C SER A 85 14.59 -2.07 -5.61
N VAL A 86 13.83 -1.02 -5.26
CA VAL A 86 13.06 -0.95 -4.00
C VAL A 86 11.61 -0.68 -4.36
N THR A 87 10.71 -1.54 -3.88
CA THR A 87 9.26 -1.42 -4.07
C THR A 87 8.55 -1.32 -2.73
N GLY A 88 7.29 -0.84 -2.72
CA GLY A 88 6.47 -0.76 -1.51
C GLY A 88 6.59 0.53 -0.70
N LEU A 89 7.50 1.48 -1.05
CA LEU A 89 7.67 2.74 -0.33
C LEU A 89 6.37 3.57 -0.24
N THR A 90 5.63 3.70 -1.35
CA THR A 90 4.35 4.41 -1.36
C THR A 90 3.30 3.69 -0.49
N THR A 91 3.32 2.36 -0.45
CA THR A 91 2.44 1.58 0.41
C THR A 91 2.76 1.81 1.89
N ALA A 92 4.04 1.80 2.27
CA ALA A 92 4.47 2.13 3.62
C ALA A 92 4.01 3.53 4.04
N ALA A 93 4.20 4.53 3.16
CA ALA A 93 3.77 5.89 3.39
C ALA A 93 2.23 6.01 3.52
N SER A 94 1.46 5.27 2.70
CA SER A 94 -0.01 5.28 2.79
C SER A 94 -0.51 4.67 4.09
N LEU A 95 0.10 3.61 4.61
CA LEU A 95 -0.24 3.01 5.90
C LEU A 95 0.05 3.99 7.04
N TRP A 96 1.22 4.66 7.00
CA TRP A 96 1.58 5.68 7.99
C TRP A 96 0.57 6.84 7.99
N ALA A 97 0.21 7.35 6.82
CA ALA A 97 -0.75 8.43 6.67
C ALA A 97 -2.17 8.04 7.13
N VAL A 98 -2.63 6.84 6.80
CA VAL A 98 -3.95 6.32 7.23
C VAL A 98 -4.00 6.11 8.74
N SER A 99 -2.89 5.74 9.39
CA SER A 99 -2.85 5.67 10.86
C SER A 99 -3.06 7.05 11.49
N GLY A 100 -2.44 8.10 10.93
CA GLY A 100 -2.65 9.49 11.35
C GLY A 100 -4.11 9.96 11.17
N ILE A 101 -4.75 9.57 10.06
CA ILE A 101 -6.19 9.84 9.85
C ILE A 101 -7.02 9.14 10.93
N GLY A 102 -6.72 7.88 11.25
CA GLY A 102 -7.37 7.16 12.32
C GLY A 102 -7.25 7.87 13.67
N LEU A 103 -6.05 8.33 14.02
CA LEU A 103 -5.82 9.13 15.24
C LEU A 103 -6.66 10.42 15.24
N ALA A 104 -6.71 11.13 14.11
CA ALA A 104 -7.50 12.36 13.98
C ALA A 104 -9.00 12.11 14.15
N VAL A 105 -9.55 11.05 13.52
CA VAL A 105 -10.94 10.63 13.69
C VAL A 105 -11.23 10.23 15.15
N GLY A 106 -10.33 9.45 15.76
CA GLY A 106 -10.42 9.04 17.17
C GLY A 106 -10.42 10.23 18.12
N ALA A 107 -9.66 11.29 17.81
CA ALA A 107 -9.64 12.54 18.57
C ALA A 107 -10.87 13.45 18.32
N GLY A 108 -11.75 13.11 17.34
CA GLY A 108 -12.89 13.96 16.94
C GLY A 108 -12.52 15.09 15.97
N MET A 109 -11.31 15.08 15.40
CA MET A 109 -10.85 16.08 14.43
C MET A 109 -11.32 15.73 13.00
N TYR A 110 -12.64 15.67 12.79
CA TYR A 110 -13.24 15.16 11.56
C TYR A 110 -12.84 15.95 10.31
N ILE A 111 -12.81 17.28 10.38
CA ILE A 111 -12.43 18.13 9.25
C ILE A 111 -10.99 17.85 8.83
N ALA A 112 -10.06 17.80 9.77
CA ALA A 112 -8.66 17.50 9.49
C ALA A 112 -8.50 16.10 8.87
N ALA A 113 -9.23 15.10 9.39
CA ALA A 113 -9.22 13.74 8.87
C ALA A 113 -9.74 13.67 7.43
N LEU A 114 -10.85 14.35 7.11
CA LEU A 114 -11.44 14.37 5.77
C LEU A 114 -10.55 15.09 4.76
N VAL A 115 -9.99 16.24 5.13
CA VAL A 115 -9.06 17.00 4.26
C VAL A 115 -7.81 16.16 3.98
N ALA A 116 -7.21 15.56 5.03
CA ALA A 116 -6.04 14.69 4.87
C ALA A 116 -6.37 13.47 3.99
N ALA A 117 -7.50 12.81 4.21
CA ALA A 117 -7.95 11.68 3.40
C ALA A 117 -8.12 12.06 1.92
N GLY A 118 -8.73 13.20 1.64
CA GLY A 118 -8.89 13.74 0.29
C GLY A 118 -7.56 14.02 -0.40
N LEU A 119 -6.62 14.68 0.29
CA LEU A 119 -5.28 14.96 -0.24
C LEU A 119 -4.50 13.68 -0.51
N ILE A 120 -4.55 12.70 0.40
CA ILE A 120 -3.87 11.42 0.24
C ILE A 120 -4.47 10.66 -0.94
N TRP A 121 -5.79 10.59 -1.03
CA TRP A 121 -6.48 9.92 -2.14
C TRP A 121 -6.13 10.56 -3.49
N VAL A 122 -6.19 11.88 -3.60
CA VAL A 122 -5.76 12.61 -4.81
C VAL A 122 -4.31 12.31 -5.14
N THR A 123 -3.42 12.31 -4.15
CA THR A 123 -2.00 11.99 -4.35
C THR A 123 -1.83 10.59 -4.93
N LEU A 124 -2.49 9.59 -4.35
CA LEU A 124 -2.37 8.19 -4.79
C LEU A 124 -2.92 7.97 -6.20
N VAL A 125 -4.06 8.60 -6.54
CA VAL A 125 -4.70 8.46 -7.86
C VAL A 125 -3.99 9.28 -8.94
N SER A 126 -3.65 10.56 -8.66
CA SER A 126 -3.10 11.47 -9.66
C SER A 126 -1.69 11.10 -10.08
N PHE A 127 -0.84 10.71 -9.15
CA PHE A 127 0.53 10.31 -9.47
C PHE A 127 0.59 9.04 -10.32
N TRP A 128 -0.33 8.10 -10.14
CA TRP A 128 -0.41 6.92 -11.00
C TRP A 128 -0.72 7.28 -12.46
N ARG A 129 -1.64 8.23 -12.69
CA ARG A 129 -1.97 8.71 -14.05
C ARG A 129 -0.81 9.48 -14.69
N ILE A 130 -0.15 10.32 -13.90
CA ILE A 130 1.01 11.10 -14.36
C ILE A 130 2.18 10.15 -14.69
N GLU A 131 2.46 9.17 -13.86
CA GLU A 131 3.49 8.16 -14.07
C GLU A 131 3.24 7.36 -15.36
N GLN A 132 2.01 6.95 -15.61
CA GLN A 132 1.63 6.29 -16.86
C GLN A 132 1.81 7.19 -18.08
N THR A 133 1.52 8.49 -17.98
CA THR A 133 1.57 9.41 -19.12
C THR A 133 2.99 9.89 -19.41
N PHE A 134 3.78 10.21 -18.38
CA PHE A 134 5.12 10.80 -18.54
C PHE A 134 6.26 9.77 -18.53
N LEU A 135 6.16 8.68 -17.77
CA LEU A 135 7.20 7.63 -17.69
C LEU A 135 7.00 6.50 -18.72
N SER A 136 5.86 6.44 -19.39
CA SER A 136 5.55 5.46 -20.44
C SER A 136 6.55 5.45 -21.62
N LYS A 137 7.43 6.46 -21.74
CA LYS A 137 8.52 6.48 -22.74
C LYS A 137 9.63 5.44 -22.49
N ARG A 138 9.68 4.76 -21.33
CA ARG A 138 10.58 3.62 -21.08
C ARG A 138 9.78 2.31 -20.97
N ARG A 139 8.93 2.01 -21.95
CA ARG A 139 8.23 0.73 -22.01
C ARG A 139 9.24 -0.40 -22.22
N HIS A 140 9.63 -1.03 -21.13
CA HIS A 140 10.15 -2.39 -21.22
C HIS A 140 8.96 -3.28 -21.63
N ARG A 141 9.06 -3.95 -22.76
CA ARG A 141 8.06 -4.94 -23.17
C ARG A 141 8.44 -6.26 -22.51
N TYR A 142 7.51 -6.86 -21.80
CA TYR A 142 7.68 -8.22 -21.29
C TYR A 142 7.19 -9.18 -22.37
N LEU A 143 8.06 -10.10 -22.74
CA LEU A 143 7.76 -11.17 -23.67
C LEU A 143 7.67 -12.48 -22.85
N ASN A 144 6.49 -13.01 -22.69
CA ASN A 144 6.27 -14.30 -22.05
C ASN A 144 6.29 -15.39 -23.12
N LEU A 145 7.29 -16.25 -23.09
CA LEU A 145 7.43 -17.38 -24.01
C LEU A 145 7.24 -18.68 -23.24
N ILE A 146 6.32 -19.50 -23.69
CA ILE A 146 6.16 -20.87 -23.21
C ILE A 146 6.90 -21.78 -24.19
N MET A 147 7.89 -22.53 -23.68
CA MET A 147 8.72 -23.39 -24.52
C MET A 147 9.04 -24.71 -23.80
N ALA A 148 9.41 -25.72 -24.57
CA ALA A 148 9.93 -26.96 -24.03
C ALA A 148 11.28 -26.73 -23.35
N ASP A 149 11.50 -27.39 -22.19
CA ASP A 149 12.80 -27.29 -21.46
C ASP A 149 13.84 -28.16 -22.17
N GLN A 150 14.53 -27.55 -23.15
CA GLN A 150 15.58 -28.21 -23.92
C GLN A 150 16.86 -27.38 -23.89
N PRO A 151 18.04 -28.01 -23.83
CA PRO A 151 19.32 -27.30 -23.88
C PRO A 151 19.44 -26.43 -25.14
N GLY A 152 19.90 -25.17 -24.95
CA GLY A 152 20.16 -24.22 -26.04
C GLY A 152 18.93 -23.39 -26.50
N GLN A 153 17.73 -23.61 -26.00
CA GLN A 153 16.52 -22.84 -26.40
C GLN A 153 16.65 -21.35 -26.10
N VAL A 154 17.18 -21.00 -24.92
CA VAL A 154 17.41 -19.59 -24.53
C VAL A 154 18.39 -18.92 -25.49
N GLY A 155 19.43 -19.63 -25.93
CA GLY A 155 20.40 -19.13 -26.92
C GLY A 155 19.75 -18.85 -28.27
N LYS A 156 18.91 -19.76 -28.76
CA LYS A 156 18.18 -19.56 -30.04
C LYS A 156 17.29 -18.33 -30.00
N ILE A 157 16.54 -18.13 -28.89
CA ILE A 157 15.70 -16.95 -28.70
C ILE A 157 16.56 -15.68 -28.64
N GLY A 158 17.69 -15.71 -27.92
CA GLY A 158 18.63 -14.61 -27.86
C GLY A 158 19.15 -14.19 -29.25
N THR A 159 19.48 -15.17 -30.08
CA THR A 159 19.94 -14.93 -31.46
C THR A 159 18.84 -14.30 -32.32
N VAL A 160 17.61 -14.80 -32.26
CA VAL A 160 16.48 -14.25 -33.00
C VAL A 160 16.16 -12.83 -32.56
N LEU A 161 16.11 -12.55 -31.26
CA LEU A 161 15.85 -11.22 -30.74
C LEU A 161 17.00 -10.25 -31.07
N GLY A 162 18.24 -10.72 -31.05
CA GLY A 162 19.42 -9.96 -31.46
C GLY A 162 19.38 -9.58 -32.95
N SER A 163 18.97 -10.50 -33.83
CA SER A 163 18.80 -10.20 -35.26
C SER A 163 17.69 -9.17 -35.53
N MET A 164 16.72 -9.05 -34.64
CA MET A 164 15.66 -8.03 -34.68
C MET A 164 16.06 -6.71 -33.98
N ASN A 165 17.32 -6.56 -33.59
CA ASN A 165 17.86 -5.39 -32.87
C ASN A 165 17.16 -5.11 -31.52
N VAL A 166 16.69 -6.17 -30.85
CA VAL A 166 16.02 -6.11 -29.54
C VAL A 166 17.04 -6.37 -28.44
N HIS A 167 17.23 -5.39 -27.55
CA HIS A 167 18.07 -5.55 -26.36
C HIS A 167 17.34 -6.28 -25.22
N ILE A 168 17.83 -7.44 -24.83
CA ILE A 168 17.32 -8.20 -23.68
C ILE A 168 17.93 -7.61 -22.40
N LYS A 169 17.08 -7.10 -21.50
CA LYS A 169 17.55 -6.55 -20.20
C LYS A 169 17.53 -7.56 -19.08
N ASN A 170 16.56 -8.46 -19.07
CA ASN A 170 16.43 -9.47 -18.03
C ASN A 170 15.73 -10.72 -18.59
N ILE A 171 16.15 -11.89 -18.12
CA ILE A 171 15.53 -13.18 -18.45
C ILE A 171 15.14 -13.84 -17.14
N GLN A 172 13.87 -14.15 -16.97
CA GLN A 172 13.37 -14.95 -15.86
C GLN A 172 12.87 -16.29 -16.39
N LEU A 173 13.48 -17.37 -15.94
CA LEU A 173 13.04 -18.73 -16.26
C LEU A 173 12.15 -19.24 -15.13
N LYS A 174 10.90 -19.53 -15.46
CA LYS A 174 9.95 -20.11 -14.51
C LYS A 174 9.51 -21.47 -15.03
N ARG A 175 9.83 -22.53 -14.29
CA ARG A 175 9.25 -23.87 -14.61
C ARG A 175 7.75 -23.82 -14.31
N LEU A 176 6.95 -24.09 -15.31
CA LEU A 176 5.53 -24.40 -15.11
C LEU A 176 5.48 -25.76 -14.41
N SER A 177 5.18 -25.75 -13.11
CA SER A 177 4.85 -26.97 -12.39
C SER A 177 3.60 -27.54 -13.04
N ASP A 178 3.73 -28.73 -13.61
CA ASP A 178 2.61 -29.52 -14.12
C ASP A 178 1.73 -29.90 -12.91
N LYS A 179 0.78 -29.03 -12.57
CA LYS A 179 -0.34 -29.44 -11.73
C LYS A 179 -1.28 -30.25 -12.61
N ARG A 180 -0.92 -31.52 -12.83
CA ARG A 180 -1.93 -32.54 -13.19
C ARG A 180 -2.71 -32.84 -11.93
N LEU A 181 -4.02 -32.59 -12.02
CA LEU A 181 -5.14 -33.12 -11.24
C LEU A 181 -5.28 -32.64 -9.82
#